data_b69db7bdc0dc64135bfed0abb041760b
#
_entry.id   b69db7bdc0dc64135bfed0abb041760b
#
_cell.length_a   1.000
_cell.length_b   1.000
_cell.length_c   1.000
_cell.angle_alpha   90.00
_cell.angle_beta   90.00
_cell.angle_gamma   90.00
#
_symmetry.space_group_name_H-M   'P 1'
#
loop_
_entity.id
_entity.type
_entity.pdbx_description
1 polymer ?
#
loop_
_entity_poly.entity_id
_entity_poly.type
_entity_poly.pdbx_seq_one_letter_code
_entity_poly.pdbx_strand_id
1 'polypeptide(L)'
;MLTLAVVLVVVVGAVVGDYYYLGSLVKHQTVNHLQGSEASLNILMIGSTSRCALKTQNVAYGLCSQGVTGVNSDIDMILHLDPATGAVSLLSIPRDLFVPNARLDGANKIDAALYEGPSQLVAAIEEDFAIPINHFVELNFDTFASVVDALGGVKMYFPVRIFDAFSGLNIERKGCYTLNGYRALQVVRARHLQIQPVPSNHDPRSWPQEALSDLARIRRTHEFLRVLASSVAQRGLSNPLTDQSIATAVLPDLTLDNAFGESLMVHLARVFSNVSIGNVPQLTYPVTLVETGSYLYKGYYYGDVEFPVQPTGVSAVDSILGVAKGVNSFTGAALPAPKSIHVAIENGSGVANEAQRTTSALGHLGFVARVAGNVTPVGRVEETVIWYGGPPPPTHGDWKSAGLAAAEQVERSLEGPVIMGYNPHLVVPGSLVTVVTGTGLTFAPAQSSTSSTTTSVKKTTPTLTTTTLYDPAGIKGNPLFTAPTATNSAPAPWDPRACNATGSGPA
;
A
#
# COMPACT_ATOMS: atom_id res chain seq x y z
N MET A 1 -13.99 50.54 -24.03
CA MET A 1 -12.70 49.99 -23.64
C MET A 1 -12.50 49.92 -22.13
N LEU A 2 -12.79 50.99 -21.38
CA LEU A 2 -12.63 50.98 -19.89
C LEU A 2 -13.48 49.93 -19.20
N THR A 3 -14.74 49.76 -19.63
CA THR A 3 -15.65 48.73 -19.05
C THR A 3 -15.18 47.31 -19.29
N LEU A 4 -14.60 47.00 -20.47
CA LEU A 4 -14.04 45.68 -20.77
C LEU A 4 -12.81 45.36 -19.91
N ALA A 5 -11.95 46.38 -19.68
CA ALA A 5 -10.77 46.22 -18.81
C ALA A 5 -11.18 46.01 -17.35
N VAL A 6 -12.20 46.72 -16.84
CA VAL A 6 -12.73 46.52 -15.47
C VAL A 6 -13.35 45.13 -15.32
N VAL A 7 -14.15 44.67 -16.31
CA VAL A 7 -14.70 43.32 -16.29
C VAL A 7 -13.60 42.27 -16.31
N LEU A 8 -12.56 42.43 -17.13
CA LEU A 8 -11.42 41.51 -17.16
C LEU A 8 -10.68 41.44 -15.80
N VAL A 9 -10.43 42.62 -15.20
CA VAL A 9 -9.77 42.70 -13.87
C VAL A 9 -10.63 42.05 -12.80
N VAL A 10 -11.95 42.24 -12.83
CA VAL A 10 -12.88 41.61 -11.88
C VAL A 10 -12.92 40.08 -12.08
N VAL A 11 -12.97 39.60 -13.33
CA VAL A 11 -12.97 38.17 -13.63
C VAL A 11 -11.64 37.53 -13.24
N VAL A 12 -10.52 38.15 -13.57
CA VAL A 12 -9.19 37.67 -13.17
C VAL A 12 -9.03 37.71 -11.64
N GLY A 13 -9.50 38.79 -11.01
CA GLY A 13 -9.47 38.92 -9.54
C GLY A 13 -10.34 37.87 -8.85
N ALA A 14 -11.52 37.54 -9.42
CA ALA A 14 -12.39 36.49 -8.88
C ALA A 14 -11.75 35.10 -9.03
N VAL A 15 -11.16 34.78 -10.20
CA VAL A 15 -10.48 33.49 -10.42
C VAL A 15 -9.27 33.33 -9.52
N VAL A 16 -8.46 34.38 -9.37
CA VAL A 16 -7.30 34.38 -8.45
C VAL A 16 -7.75 34.31 -7.02
N GLY A 17 -8.78 35.04 -6.63
CA GLY A 17 -9.35 35.01 -5.29
C GLY A 17 -9.92 33.65 -4.93
N ASP A 18 -10.61 33.00 -5.87
CA ASP A 18 -11.15 31.65 -5.68
C ASP A 18 -10.04 30.60 -5.55
N TYR A 19 -8.98 30.73 -6.33
CA TYR A 19 -7.78 29.89 -6.24
C TYR A 19 -7.12 29.96 -4.84
N TYR A 20 -6.87 31.18 -4.33
CA TYR A 20 -6.32 31.36 -2.99
C TYR A 20 -7.28 30.94 -1.88
N TYR A 21 -8.58 31.16 -2.08
CA TYR A 21 -9.61 30.72 -1.14
C TYR A 21 -9.63 29.19 -1.02
N LEU A 22 -9.66 28.47 -2.12
CA LEU A 22 -9.65 27.00 -2.12
C LEU A 22 -8.38 26.43 -1.47
N GLY A 23 -7.22 27.01 -1.77
CA GLY A 23 -5.95 26.61 -1.13
C GLY A 23 -5.95 26.83 0.38
N SER A 24 -6.56 27.91 0.86
CA SER A 24 -6.66 28.19 2.29
C SER A 24 -7.56 27.23 3.09
N LEU A 25 -8.38 26.43 2.40
CA LEU A 25 -9.25 25.44 3.05
C LEU A 25 -8.51 24.15 3.43
N VAL A 26 -7.40 23.85 2.76
CA VAL A 26 -6.63 22.63 2.99
C VAL A 26 -5.82 22.75 4.28
N LYS A 27 -5.80 21.68 5.05
CA LYS A 27 -4.92 21.60 6.23
C LYS A 27 -3.53 21.13 5.79
N HIS A 28 -2.51 21.79 6.30
CA HIS A 28 -1.12 21.40 6.07
C HIS A 28 -0.46 20.91 7.36
N GLN A 29 0.40 19.91 7.24
CA GLN A 29 1.22 19.42 8.33
C GLN A 29 2.67 19.22 7.91
N THR A 30 3.57 19.33 8.88
CA THR A 30 4.99 19.04 8.64
C THR A 30 5.20 17.54 8.60
N VAL A 31 5.74 17.06 7.49
CA VAL A 31 6.15 15.66 7.29
C VAL A 31 7.63 15.66 6.93
N ASN A 32 8.44 15.00 7.72
CA ASN A 32 9.87 14.84 7.48
C ASN A 32 10.11 13.65 6.55
N HIS A 33 11.34 13.52 6.08
CA HIS A 33 11.83 12.46 5.16
C HIS A 33 11.30 12.53 3.73
N LEU A 34 10.41 13.46 3.38
CA LEU A 34 9.93 13.60 2.02
C LEU A 34 11.06 13.92 1.05
N GLN A 35 11.09 13.21 -0.07
CA GLN A 35 12.09 13.39 -1.13
C GLN A 35 11.74 14.58 -2.02
N GLY A 36 12.75 15.29 -2.50
CA GLY A 36 12.55 16.32 -3.52
C GLY A 36 11.97 15.71 -4.81
N SER A 37 11.05 16.43 -5.44
CA SER A 37 10.46 15.99 -6.70
C SER A 37 11.33 16.41 -7.87
N GLU A 38 11.65 15.48 -8.78
CA GLU A 38 12.32 15.84 -10.04
C GLU A 38 11.54 15.35 -11.26
N ALA A 39 11.50 14.07 -11.54
CA ALA A 39 10.90 13.53 -12.76
C ALA A 39 9.55 12.82 -12.52
N SER A 40 9.43 12.09 -11.43
CA SER A 40 8.22 11.37 -11.03
C SER A 40 7.88 11.67 -9.58
N LEU A 41 6.64 11.42 -9.18
CA LEU A 41 6.10 11.69 -7.86
C LEU A 41 5.52 10.43 -7.25
N ASN A 42 5.92 10.13 -6.04
CA ASN A 42 5.30 9.12 -5.19
C ASN A 42 4.55 9.81 -4.07
N ILE A 43 3.24 9.72 -4.08
CA ILE A 43 2.36 10.34 -3.09
C ILE A 43 1.85 9.24 -2.16
N LEU A 44 2.24 9.29 -0.90
CA LEU A 44 1.69 8.40 0.12
C LEU A 44 0.32 8.91 0.54
N MET A 45 -0.71 8.19 0.16
CA MET A 45 -2.09 8.45 0.55
C MET A 45 -2.50 7.50 1.66
N ILE A 46 -2.94 8.04 2.78
CA ILE A 46 -3.38 7.22 3.92
C ILE A 46 -4.83 7.46 4.28
N GLY A 47 -5.48 6.39 4.76
CA GLY A 47 -6.76 6.44 5.44
C GLY A 47 -6.57 6.35 6.94
N SER A 48 -6.64 7.49 7.64
CA SER A 48 -6.40 7.57 9.08
C SER A 48 -7.62 7.10 9.89
N THR A 49 -7.35 6.37 10.96
CA THR A 49 -8.39 5.92 11.93
C THR A 49 -8.62 6.90 13.06
N SER A 50 -8.09 8.12 13.01
CA SER A 50 -8.24 9.10 14.08
C SER A 50 -9.71 9.43 14.36
N ARG A 51 -10.29 8.86 15.45
CA ARG A 51 -11.68 9.12 15.84
C ARG A 51 -11.84 10.47 16.52
N CYS A 52 -10.82 10.87 17.27
CA CYS A 52 -10.84 12.13 18.01
C CYS A 52 -10.79 13.37 17.09
N ALA A 53 -10.29 13.24 15.88
CA ALA A 53 -10.24 14.31 14.88
C ALA A 53 -11.54 14.43 14.06
N LEU A 54 -12.51 13.50 14.19
CA LEU A 54 -13.75 13.52 13.42
C LEU A 54 -14.67 14.65 13.93
N LYS A 55 -15.28 15.39 12.99
CA LYS A 55 -16.30 16.42 13.27
C LYS A 55 -17.55 15.81 13.91
N THR A 56 -17.92 14.61 13.44
CA THR A 56 -19.09 13.88 13.94
C THR A 56 -18.66 12.51 14.46
N GLN A 57 -18.82 12.31 15.77
CA GLN A 57 -18.53 11.02 16.40
C GLN A 57 -19.62 10.00 16.03
N ASN A 58 -19.23 8.79 15.66
CA ASN A 58 -20.15 7.71 15.29
C ASN A 58 -19.82 6.42 16.03
N VAL A 59 -20.81 5.87 16.73
CA VAL A 59 -20.66 4.61 17.49
C VAL A 59 -20.17 3.45 16.63
N ALA A 60 -20.55 3.41 15.35
CA ALA A 60 -20.12 2.38 14.41
C ALA A 60 -18.61 2.41 14.11
N TYR A 61 -17.93 3.53 14.40
CA TYR A 61 -16.48 3.67 14.22
C TYR A 61 -15.70 3.54 15.53
N GLY A 62 -16.39 3.45 16.66
CA GLY A 62 -15.86 3.67 17.99
C GLY A 62 -15.83 5.16 18.36
N LEU A 63 -15.97 5.45 19.63
CA LEU A 63 -16.03 6.82 20.14
C LEU A 63 -14.72 7.19 20.83
N CYS A 64 -14.19 8.39 20.55
CA CYS A 64 -13.07 8.96 21.27
C CYS A 64 -13.35 9.05 22.78
N SER A 65 -14.57 9.41 23.16
CA SER A 65 -15.01 9.48 24.55
C SER A 65 -15.04 8.11 25.27
N GLN A 66 -14.99 7.02 24.53
CA GLN A 66 -14.92 5.64 25.06
C GLN A 66 -13.50 5.07 25.03
N GLY A 67 -12.49 5.91 24.86
CA GLY A 67 -11.08 5.51 24.88
C GLY A 67 -10.56 4.96 23.54
N VAL A 68 -11.32 5.07 22.44
CA VAL A 68 -10.84 4.71 21.10
C VAL A 68 -10.04 5.88 20.54
N THR A 69 -8.82 6.08 21.07
CA THR A 69 -7.96 7.23 20.79
C THR A 69 -6.78 6.90 19.86
N GLY A 70 -6.55 5.61 19.56
CA GLY A 70 -5.46 5.17 18.68
C GLY A 70 -5.58 5.77 17.28
N VAL A 71 -4.43 6.15 16.72
CA VAL A 71 -4.29 6.66 15.36
C VAL A 71 -3.45 5.66 14.58
N ASN A 72 -4.10 4.90 13.71
CA ASN A 72 -3.46 3.94 12.82
C ASN A 72 -3.83 4.29 11.38
N SER A 73 -3.04 3.83 10.42
CA SER A 73 -3.40 3.89 9.02
C SER A 73 -4.17 2.62 8.63
N ASP A 74 -5.46 2.75 8.34
CA ASP A 74 -6.26 1.61 7.84
C ASP A 74 -5.99 1.33 6.36
N ILE A 75 -5.51 2.31 5.63
CA ILE A 75 -5.20 2.25 4.20
C ILE A 75 -3.88 2.96 3.98
N ASP A 76 -2.92 2.28 3.38
CA ASP A 76 -1.63 2.80 2.98
C ASP A 76 -1.46 2.56 1.48
N MET A 77 -1.49 3.63 0.68
CA MET A 77 -1.41 3.57 -0.78
C MET A 77 -0.36 4.53 -1.30
N ILE A 78 0.48 4.06 -2.20
CA ILE A 78 1.44 4.88 -2.93
C ILE A 78 0.91 5.10 -4.33
N LEU A 79 0.58 6.35 -4.65
CA LEU A 79 0.23 6.79 -5.98
C LEU A 79 1.50 7.27 -6.67
N HIS A 80 1.94 6.53 -7.67
CA HIS A 80 3.05 6.93 -8.54
C HIS A 80 2.53 7.68 -9.74
N LEU A 81 3.11 8.84 -9.99
CA LEU A 81 2.78 9.75 -11.09
C LEU A 81 4.04 10.07 -11.88
N ASP A 82 4.04 9.82 -13.18
CA ASP A 82 5.07 10.27 -14.10
C ASP A 82 4.51 11.37 -15.02
N PRO A 83 4.80 12.66 -14.73
CA PRO A 83 4.30 13.76 -15.53
C PRO A 83 4.83 13.78 -16.98
N ALA A 84 6.00 13.18 -17.23
CA ALA A 84 6.61 13.15 -18.56
C ALA A 84 5.89 12.20 -19.51
N THR A 85 5.42 11.06 -19.01
CA THR A 85 4.71 10.04 -19.79
C THR A 85 3.20 10.07 -19.59
N GLY A 86 2.71 10.73 -18.52
CA GLY A 86 1.33 10.69 -18.09
C GLY A 86 0.95 9.34 -17.44
N ALA A 87 1.94 8.51 -17.10
CA ALA A 87 1.70 7.23 -16.44
C ALA A 87 1.26 7.42 -14.99
N VAL A 88 0.30 6.60 -14.58
CA VAL A 88 -0.22 6.54 -13.21
C VAL A 88 -0.28 5.10 -12.78
N SER A 89 0.17 4.80 -11.56
CA SER A 89 0.06 3.46 -10.97
C SER A 89 -0.16 3.55 -9.46
N LEU A 90 -0.70 2.50 -8.85
CA LEU A 90 -1.07 2.46 -7.44
C LEU A 90 -0.53 1.18 -6.78
N LEU A 91 0.18 1.34 -5.66
CA LEU A 91 0.61 0.25 -4.80
C LEU A 91 -0.09 0.37 -3.44
N SER A 92 -0.83 -0.64 -3.03
CA SER A 92 -1.36 -0.74 -1.66
C SER A 92 -0.44 -1.58 -0.81
N ILE A 93 -0.08 -1.06 0.36
CA ILE A 93 0.66 -1.78 1.39
C ILE A 93 -0.36 -2.30 2.41
N PRO A 94 -0.42 -3.62 2.66
CA PRO A 94 -1.31 -4.16 3.66
C PRO A 94 -0.97 -3.64 5.07
N ARG A 95 -1.98 -3.19 5.79
CA ARG A 95 -1.80 -2.55 7.12
C ARG A 95 -1.25 -3.47 8.20
N ASP A 96 -1.53 -4.77 8.09
CA ASP A 96 -1.10 -5.79 9.04
C ASP A 96 0.30 -6.35 8.71
N LEU A 97 1.00 -5.77 7.71
CA LEU A 97 2.37 -6.12 7.35
C LEU A 97 3.32 -5.76 8.49
N PHE A 98 4.04 -6.77 9.00
CA PHE A 98 4.97 -6.60 10.10
C PHE A 98 6.31 -6.08 9.55
N VAL A 99 6.76 -4.95 10.07
CA VAL A 99 7.94 -4.25 9.54
C VAL A 99 8.87 -3.79 10.66
N PRO A 100 10.20 -3.79 10.45
CA PRO A 100 11.18 -3.54 11.50
C PRO A 100 11.20 -2.10 12.01
N ASN A 101 10.86 -1.11 11.17
CA ASN A 101 10.90 0.31 11.48
C ASN A 101 9.51 0.96 11.68
N ALA A 102 8.46 0.16 11.95
CA ALA A 102 7.13 0.71 12.19
C ALA A 102 7.08 1.70 13.37
N ARG A 103 7.85 1.44 14.43
CA ARG A 103 7.88 2.27 15.63
C ARG A 103 9.30 2.75 15.92
N LEU A 104 9.41 3.86 16.64
CA LEU A 104 10.71 4.37 17.12
C LEU A 104 11.45 3.36 18.01
N ASP A 105 10.71 2.50 18.70
CA ASP A 105 11.24 1.45 19.57
C ASP A 105 11.35 0.07 18.88
N GLY A 106 10.96 -0.06 17.61
CA GLY A 106 11.19 -1.27 16.82
C GLY A 106 10.03 -1.74 15.97
N ALA A 107 10.03 -3.06 15.73
CA ALA A 107 9.11 -3.70 14.81
C ALA A 107 7.66 -3.71 15.31
N ASN A 108 6.74 -3.50 14.37
CA ASN A 108 5.30 -3.60 14.58
C ASN A 108 4.60 -3.79 13.22
N LYS A 109 3.27 -3.86 13.21
CA LYS A 109 2.49 -3.69 11.99
C LYS A 109 2.70 -2.27 11.44
N ILE A 110 2.74 -2.13 10.13
CA ILE A 110 3.01 -0.84 9.50
C ILE A 110 1.97 0.22 9.85
N ASP A 111 0.70 -0.17 10.07
CA ASP A 111 -0.37 0.74 10.46
C ASP A 111 -0.07 1.48 11.78
N ALA A 112 0.71 0.86 12.67
CA ALA A 112 1.09 1.45 13.94
C ALA A 112 2.14 2.57 13.80
N ALA A 113 2.79 2.72 12.65
CA ALA A 113 3.76 3.79 12.43
C ALA A 113 3.10 5.18 12.49
N LEU A 114 1.86 5.29 12.05
CA LEU A 114 1.11 6.54 12.11
C LEU A 114 0.85 7.04 13.56
N TYR A 115 0.90 6.15 14.54
CA TYR A 115 0.78 6.55 15.95
C TYR A 115 1.92 7.48 16.39
N GLU A 116 3.12 7.29 15.85
CA GLU A 116 4.29 8.17 16.08
C GLU A 116 4.24 9.43 15.18
N GLY A 117 3.31 9.48 14.27
CA GLY A 117 3.12 10.57 13.32
C GLY A 117 3.42 10.20 11.87
N PRO A 118 3.01 11.05 10.92
CA PRO A 118 3.17 10.77 9.49
C PRO A 118 4.63 10.62 9.06
N SER A 119 5.56 11.34 9.70
CA SER A 119 7.00 11.24 9.41
C SER A 119 7.55 9.83 9.70
N GLN A 120 7.05 9.15 10.74
CA GLN A 120 7.47 7.78 11.04
C GLN A 120 6.95 6.78 10.01
N LEU A 121 5.71 6.97 9.55
CA LEU A 121 5.16 6.10 8.49
C LEU A 121 5.91 6.29 7.17
N VAL A 122 6.24 7.54 6.80
CA VAL A 122 7.09 7.82 5.63
C VAL A 122 8.45 7.16 5.79
N ALA A 123 9.11 7.35 6.95
CA ALA A 123 10.41 6.74 7.21
C ALA A 123 10.37 5.20 7.10
N ALA A 124 9.37 4.55 7.70
CA ALA A 124 9.21 3.10 7.62
C ALA A 124 9.05 2.62 6.16
N ILE A 125 8.27 3.33 5.34
CA ILE A 125 8.10 2.97 3.93
C ILE A 125 9.41 3.15 3.15
N GLU A 126 10.12 4.24 3.38
CA GLU A 126 11.39 4.50 2.69
C GLU A 126 12.48 3.53 3.13
N GLU A 127 12.58 3.26 4.42
CA GLU A 127 13.63 2.43 5.01
C GLU A 127 13.41 0.93 4.78
N ASP A 128 12.15 0.48 4.88
CA ASP A 128 11.86 -0.96 4.87
C ASP A 128 11.54 -1.49 3.45
N PHE A 129 11.12 -0.60 2.51
CA PHE A 129 10.73 -0.99 1.15
C PHE A 129 11.53 -0.31 0.04
N ALA A 130 12.45 0.60 0.38
CA ALA A 130 13.18 1.43 -0.59
C ALA A 130 12.25 2.20 -1.55
N ILE A 131 11.15 2.74 -1.07
CA ILE A 131 10.22 3.52 -1.88
C ILE A 131 10.34 5.00 -1.51
N PRO A 132 10.93 5.86 -2.36
CA PRO A 132 11.02 7.28 -2.09
C PRO A 132 9.63 7.92 -2.06
N ILE A 133 9.32 8.71 -1.04
CA ILE A 133 8.04 9.41 -0.89
C ILE A 133 8.25 10.92 -1.08
N ASN A 134 7.54 11.51 -2.03
CA ASN A 134 7.65 12.93 -2.34
C ASN A 134 6.60 13.77 -1.62
N HIS A 135 5.40 13.23 -1.45
CA HIS A 135 4.29 13.91 -0.82
C HIS A 135 3.46 12.98 0.05
N PHE A 136 2.74 13.60 0.98
CA PHE A 136 1.86 12.90 1.91
C PHE A 136 0.46 13.48 1.89
N VAL A 137 -0.55 12.61 1.81
CA VAL A 137 -1.97 12.96 1.81
C VAL A 137 -2.69 12.11 2.83
N GLU A 138 -3.34 12.73 3.80
CA GLU A 138 -4.15 12.05 4.80
C GLU A 138 -5.65 12.33 4.59
N LEU A 139 -6.41 11.25 4.50
CA LEU A 139 -7.87 11.26 4.49
C LEU A 139 -8.38 10.58 5.76
N ASN A 140 -9.29 11.25 6.46
CA ASN A 140 -10.03 10.62 7.55
C ASN A 140 -11.42 10.15 7.07
N PHE A 141 -12.21 9.58 7.96
CA PHE A 141 -13.56 9.09 7.62
C PHE A 141 -14.50 10.19 7.13
N ASP A 142 -14.39 11.40 7.69
CA ASP A 142 -15.21 12.55 7.27
C ASP A 142 -14.84 13.00 5.86
N THR A 143 -13.52 13.09 5.56
CA THR A 143 -13.02 13.42 4.22
C THR A 143 -13.55 12.43 3.17
N PHE A 144 -13.38 11.14 3.45
CA PHE A 144 -13.83 10.09 2.53
C PHE A 144 -15.35 10.19 2.28
N ALA A 145 -16.13 10.34 3.35
CA ALA A 145 -17.58 10.45 3.24
C ALA A 145 -17.99 11.72 2.46
N SER A 146 -17.34 12.85 2.74
CA SER A 146 -17.60 14.12 2.04
C SER A 146 -17.30 14.04 0.54
N VAL A 147 -16.20 13.37 0.14
CA VAL A 147 -15.89 13.12 -1.28
C VAL A 147 -17.02 12.35 -1.97
N VAL A 148 -17.44 11.25 -1.37
CA VAL A 148 -18.51 10.40 -1.93
C VAL A 148 -19.83 11.15 -2.01
N ASP A 149 -20.19 11.89 -0.97
CA ASP A 149 -21.46 12.63 -0.91
C ASP A 149 -21.48 13.83 -1.88
N ALA A 150 -20.36 14.56 -2.02
CA ALA A 150 -20.20 15.65 -2.98
C ALA A 150 -20.38 15.17 -4.43
N LEU A 151 -19.96 13.92 -4.71
CA LEU A 151 -20.21 13.25 -5.98
C LEU A 151 -21.64 12.70 -6.10
N GLY A 152 -22.54 12.90 -5.11
CA GLY A 152 -23.91 12.36 -5.08
C GLY A 152 -23.96 10.85 -4.97
N GLY A 153 -22.93 10.24 -4.38
CA GLY A 153 -22.82 8.82 -4.15
C GLY A 153 -22.14 8.04 -5.27
N VAL A 154 -21.75 6.81 -4.96
CA VAL A 154 -21.12 5.86 -5.88
C VAL A 154 -22.05 4.68 -6.15
N LYS A 155 -22.25 4.35 -7.43
CA LYS A 155 -23.14 3.24 -7.84
C LYS A 155 -22.36 1.94 -7.93
N MET A 156 -22.67 0.99 -7.04
CA MET A 156 -22.05 -0.34 -7.03
C MET A 156 -23.11 -1.46 -7.09
N TYR A 157 -22.79 -2.48 -7.87
CA TYR A 157 -23.58 -3.71 -7.98
C TYR A 157 -23.05 -4.74 -6.98
N PHE A 158 -23.94 -5.28 -6.17
CA PHE A 158 -23.66 -6.38 -5.25
C PHE A 158 -24.27 -7.68 -5.79
N PRO A 159 -23.44 -8.68 -6.17
CA PRO A 159 -23.91 -9.90 -6.81
C PRO A 159 -24.64 -10.85 -5.84
N VAL A 160 -24.35 -10.73 -4.54
CA VAL A 160 -24.91 -11.58 -3.47
C VAL A 160 -25.22 -10.72 -2.24
N ARG A 161 -25.97 -11.29 -1.30
CA ARG A 161 -26.14 -10.68 0.04
C ARG A 161 -24.85 -10.83 0.82
N ILE A 162 -24.44 -9.75 1.45
CA ILE A 162 -23.24 -9.72 2.29
C ILE A 162 -23.52 -8.95 3.58
N PHE A 163 -22.80 -9.33 4.63
CA PHE A 163 -22.91 -8.72 5.94
C PHE A 163 -21.55 -8.65 6.61
N ASP A 164 -21.28 -7.54 7.31
CA ASP A 164 -20.12 -7.40 8.19
C ASP A 164 -20.53 -6.58 9.42
N ALA A 165 -20.57 -7.25 10.57
CA ALA A 165 -21.00 -6.63 11.81
C ALA A 165 -20.05 -5.53 12.29
N PHE A 166 -18.76 -5.63 11.99
CA PHE A 166 -17.72 -4.69 12.47
C PHE A 166 -17.71 -3.38 11.66
N SER A 167 -17.92 -3.45 10.36
CA SER A 167 -18.09 -2.25 9.53
C SER A 167 -19.53 -1.73 9.50
N GLY A 168 -20.48 -2.55 9.93
CA GLY A 168 -21.92 -2.28 9.85
C GLY A 168 -22.49 -2.47 8.44
N LEU A 169 -21.75 -3.08 7.52
CA LEU A 169 -22.22 -3.34 6.16
C LEU A 169 -23.33 -4.39 6.16
N ASN A 170 -24.47 -4.03 5.57
CA ASN A 170 -25.58 -4.96 5.36
C ASN A 170 -26.22 -4.72 3.99
N ILE A 171 -26.00 -5.67 3.08
CA ILE A 171 -26.60 -5.71 1.74
C ILE A 171 -27.63 -6.84 1.71
N GLU A 172 -28.90 -6.47 1.85
CA GLU A 172 -30.01 -7.42 2.03
C GLU A 172 -30.48 -8.08 0.72
N ARG A 173 -30.15 -7.50 -0.43
CA ARG A 173 -30.52 -8.03 -1.76
C ARG A 173 -29.41 -7.80 -2.75
N LYS A 174 -29.26 -8.70 -3.70
CA LYS A 174 -28.41 -8.46 -4.86
C LYS A 174 -28.96 -7.30 -5.69
N GLY A 175 -28.10 -6.51 -6.30
CA GLY A 175 -28.50 -5.39 -7.14
C GLY A 175 -27.57 -4.20 -7.08
N CYS A 176 -27.92 -3.15 -7.81
CA CYS A 176 -27.21 -1.89 -7.80
C CYS A 176 -27.70 -1.00 -6.65
N TYR A 177 -26.76 -0.41 -5.95
CA TYR A 177 -26.99 0.54 -4.86
C TYR A 177 -26.22 1.83 -5.13
N THR A 178 -26.84 2.97 -4.85
CA THR A 178 -26.13 4.22 -4.72
C THR A 178 -25.66 4.34 -3.28
N LEU A 179 -24.34 4.23 -3.07
CA LEU A 179 -23.71 4.33 -1.77
C LEU A 179 -23.45 5.80 -1.46
N ASN A 180 -24.00 6.31 -0.36
CA ASN A 180 -23.55 7.56 0.22
C ASN A 180 -22.22 7.35 0.96
N GLY A 181 -21.58 8.43 1.45
CA GLY A 181 -20.29 8.37 2.11
C GLY A 181 -20.24 7.38 3.28
N TYR A 182 -21.27 7.32 4.10
CA TYR A 182 -21.36 6.37 5.21
C TYR A 182 -21.39 4.91 4.73
N ARG A 183 -22.21 4.58 3.74
CA ARG A 183 -22.29 3.22 3.19
C ARG A 183 -21.02 2.82 2.42
N ALA A 184 -20.43 3.78 1.73
CA ALA A 184 -19.15 3.57 1.07
C ALA A 184 -18.04 3.21 2.07
N LEU A 185 -17.97 3.91 3.21
CA LEU A 185 -17.04 3.57 4.31
C LEU A 185 -17.27 2.16 4.84
N GLN A 186 -18.51 1.71 4.98
CA GLN A 186 -18.81 0.34 5.40
C GLN A 186 -18.23 -0.69 4.43
N VAL A 187 -18.29 -0.44 3.12
CA VAL A 187 -17.74 -1.34 2.08
C VAL A 187 -16.22 -1.41 2.15
N VAL A 188 -15.53 -0.26 2.19
CA VAL A 188 -14.06 -0.21 2.16
C VAL A 188 -13.42 -0.60 3.50
N ARG A 189 -14.20 -0.67 4.58
CA ARG A 189 -13.75 -1.11 5.91
C ARG A 189 -14.09 -2.56 6.25
N ALA A 190 -14.92 -3.24 5.45
CA ALA A 190 -15.36 -4.60 5.75
C ALA A 190 -14.18 -5.60 5.67
N ARG A 191 -13.82 -6.21 6.81
CA ARG A 191 -12.74 -7.21 6.93
C ARG A 191 -13.25 -8.59 7.35
N HIS A 192 -14.48 -8.66 7.88
CA HIS A 192 -15.11 -9.88 8.38
C HIS A 192 -16.38 -10.18 7.56
N LEU A 193 -16.24 -10.05 6.23
CA LEU A 193 -17.37 -10.14 5.33
C LEU A 193 -17.96 -11.55 5.36
N GLN A 194 -19.22 -11.64 5.73
CA GLN A 194 -20.03 -12.86 5.70
C GLN A 194 -20.85 -12.88 4.42
N ILE A 195 -20.81 -13.99 3.69
CA ILE A 195 -21.36 -14.13 2.35
C ILE A 195 -22.48 -15.14 2.38
N GLN A 196 -23.68 -14.77 1.90
CA GLN A 196 -24.81 -15.70 1.82
C GLN A 196 -24.48 -16.89 0.91
N PRO A 197 -24.43 -18.12 1.46
CA PRO A 197 -24.04 -19.30 0.69
C PRO A 197 -25.14 -19.79 -0.23
N VAL A 198 -26.39 -19.71 0.23
CA VAL A 198 -27.60 -20.11 -0.52
C VAL A 198 -28.74 -19.17 -0.21
N PRO A 199 -29.66 -18.89 -1.15
CA PRO A 199 -30.77 -17.93 -0.97
C PRO A 199 -31.70 -18.24 0.20
N SER A 200 -31.83 -19.50 0.60
CA SER A 200 -32.68 -19.94 1.71
C SER A 200 -32.09 -19.68 3.10
N ASN A 201 -30.77 -19.42 3.20
CA ASN A 201 -30.15 -19.07 4.47
C ASN A 201 -30.28 -17.58 4.72
N HIS A 202 -31.15 -17.21 5.67
CA HIS A 202 -31.46 -15.81 5.98
C HIS A 202 -30.74 -15.26 7.21
N ASP A 203 -30.01 -16.10 7.97
CA ASP A 203 -29.25 -15.63 9.14
C ASP A 203 -27.79 -15.25 8.76
N PRO A 204 -27.47 -13.96 8.68
CA PRO A 204 -26.14 -13.50 8.31
C PRO A 204 -25.02 -14.01 9.23
N ARG A 205 -25.34 -14.27 10.51
CA ARG A 205 -24.33 -14.72 11.48
C ARG A 205 -23.88 -16.16 11.25
N SER A 206 -24.69 -16.95 10.52
CA SER A 206 -24.35 -18.31 10.12
C SER A 206 -23.65 -18.40 8.77
N TRP A 207 -23.52 -17.29 8.04
CA TRP A 207 -22.88 -17.31 6.73
C TRP A 207 -21.36 -17.49 6.88
N PRO A 208 -20.72 -18.19 5.92
CA PRO A 208 -19.26 -18.29 5.92
C PRO A 208 -18.62 -16.92 5.78
N GLN A 209 -17.57 -16.71 6.55
CA GLN A 209 -16.74 -15.51 6.46
C GLN A 209 -15.77 -15.63 5.31
N GLU A 210 -15.53 -14.53 4.60
CA GLU A 210 -14.52 -14.43 3.56
C GLU A 210 -13.14 -14.72 4.13
N ALA A 211 -12.37 -15.54 3.43
CA ALA A 211 -10.95 -15.71 3.69
C ALA A 211 -10.17 -14.44 3.30
N LEU A 212 -8.92 -14.34 3.70
CA LEU A 212 -8.01 -13.25 3.35
C LEU A 212 -8.39 -11.86 3.89
N SER A 213 -9.31 -11.76 4.84
CA SER A 213 -9.64 -10.58 5.66
C SER A 213 -9.18 -9.20 5.09
N ASP A 214 -7.94 -8.81 5.35
CA ASP A 214 -7.39 -7.52 4.92
C ASP A 214 -7.11 -7.45 3.41
N LEU A 215 -6.55 -8.46 2.80
CA LEU A 215 -6.29 -8.49 1.36
C LEU A 215 -7.59 -8.44 0.54
N ALA A 216 -8.64 -9.11 1.03
CA ALA A 216 -9.96 -9.02 0.41
C ALA A 216 -10.56 -7.61 0.54
N ARG A 217 -10.34 -6.93 1.66
CA ARG A 217 -10.70 -5.52 1.85
C ARG A 217 -9.94 -4.61 0.87
N ILE A 218 -8.63 -4.79 0.70
CA ILE A 218 -7.82 -4.02 -0.26
C ILE A 218 -8.37 -4.21 -1.68
N ARG A 219 -8.66 -5.43 -2.09
CA ARG A 219 -9.26 -5.73 -3.40
C ARG A 219 -10.59 -5.00 -3.60
N ARG A 220 -11.48 -4.97 -2.60
CA ARG A 220 -12.74 -4.21 -2.64
C ARG A 220 -12.50 -2.71 -2.68
N THR A 221 -11.51 -2.22 -1.97
CA THR A 221 -11.12 -0.80 -1.99
C THR A 221 -10.62 -0.38 -3.36
N HIS A 222 -9.79 -1.20 -4.02
CA HIS A 222 -9.35 -0.95 -5.39
C HIS A 222 -10.52 -0.84 -6.36
N GLU A 223 -11.47 -1.78 -6.28
CA GLU A 223 -12.66 -1.73 -7.14
C GLU A 223 -13.53 -0.51 -6.83
N PHE A 224 -13.72 -0.18 -5.55
CA PHE A 224 -14.43 1.03 -5.14
C PHE A 224 -13.78 2.29 -5.70
N LEU A 225 -12.46 2.44 -5.57
CA LEU A 225 -11.71 3.59 -6.09
C LEU A 225 -11.82 3.68 -7.62
N ARG A 226 -11.77 2.54 -8.32
CA ARG A 226 -11.96 2.50 -9.77
C ARG A 226 -13.35 3.00 -10.19
N VAL A 227 -14.40 2.59 -9.48
CA VAL A 227 -15.78 3.02 -9.73
C VAL A 227 -15.96 4.49 -9.36
N LEU A 228 -15.41 4.93 -8.23
CA LEU A 228 -15.44 6.33 -7.79
C LEU A 228 -14.78 7.24 -8.84
N ALA A 229 -13.59 6.90 -9.25
CA ALA A 229 -12.82 7.67 -10.22
C ALA A 229 -13.48 7.69 -11.60
N SER A 230 -14.08 6.57 -12.04
CA SER A 230 -14.92 6.53 -13.25
C SER A 230 -16.14 7.44 -13.13
N SER A 231 -16.73 7.55 -11.94
CA SER A 231 -17.85 8.46 -11.69
C SER A 231 -17.45 9.93 -11.77
N VAL A 232 -16.25 10.27 -11.30
CA VAL A 232 -15.66 11.61 -11.45
C VAL A 232 -15.44 11.93 -12.95
N ALA A 233 -14.80 11.02 -13.68
CA ALA A 233 -14.51 11.20 -15.11
C ALA A 233 -15.79 11.37 -15.94
N GLN A 234 -16.85 10.61 -15.66
CA GLN A 234 -18.13 10.70 -16.37
C GLN A 234 -18.88 12.03 -16.13
N ARG A 235 -18.71 12.64 -14.96
CA ARG A 235 -19.32 13.93 -14.66
C ARG A 235 -18.64 15.09 -15.37
N GLY A 236 -17.39 14.90 -15.79
CA GLY A 236 -16.54 15.91 -16.41
C GLY A 236 -16.23 17.04 -15.42
N LEU A 237 -14.96 17.34 -15.24
CA LEU A 237 -14.48 18.52 -14.51
C LEU A 237 -14.64 19.79 -15.40
N SER A 238 -15.82 19.99 -15.99
CA SER A 238 -16.04 21.03 -16.98
C SER A 238 -17.06 22.10 -16.54
N ASN A 239 -17.69 21.91 -15.37
CA ASN A 239 -18.59 22.90 -14.82
C ASN A 239 -17.97 23.55 -13.58
N PRO A 240 -17.44 24.79 -13.69
CA PRO A 240 -16.74 25.47 -12.60
C PRO A 240 -17.56 25.55 -11.28
N LEU A 241 -18.89 25.71 -11.38
CA LEU A 241 -19.73 25.80 -10.17
C LEU A 241 -19.85 24.45 -9.44
N THR A 242 -19.93 23.35 -10.20
CA THR A 242 -19.98 21.99 -9.61
C THR A 242 -18.60 21.63 -9.06
N ASP A 243 -17.54 21.93 -9.78
CA ASP A 243 -16.15 21.66 -9.40
C ASP A 243 -15.79 22.42 -8.11
N GLN A 244 -16.18 23.68 -8.01
CA GLN A 244 -16.02 24.49 -6.80
C GLN A 244 -16.80 23.91 -5.61
N SER A 245 -18.04 23.45 -5.81
CA SER A 245 -18.83 22.86 -4.73
C SER A 245 -18.23 21.56 -4.21
N ILE A 246 -17.65 20.73 -5.08
CA ILE A 246 -16.91 19.53 -4.70
C ILE A 246 -15.64 19.91 -3.93
N ALA A 247 -14.84 20.84 -4.46
CA ALA A 247 -13.62 21.29 -3.82
C ALA A 247 -13.88 21.85 -2.41
N THR A 248 -14.87 22.74 -2.24
CA THR A 248 -15.22 23.33 -0.94
C THR A 248 -15.77 22.29 0.06
N ALA A 249 -16.36 21.20 -0.41
CA ALA A 249 -16.83 20.12 0.45
C ALA A 249 -15.68 19.18 0.90
N VAL A 250 -14.65 19.02 0.11
CA VAL A 250 -13.57 18.03 0.29
C VAL A 250 -12.33 18.64 0.95
N LEU A 251 -11.87 19.80 0.47
CA LEU A 251 -10.60 20.40 0.87
C LEU A 251 -10.46 20.69 2.37
N PRO A 252 -11.50 21.12 3.10
CA PRO A 252 -11.41 21.40 4.55
C PRO A 252 -11.07 20.19 5.42
N ASP A 253 -11.31 18.99 4.89
CA ASP A 253 -11.11 17.73 5.59
C ASP A 253 -9.87 16.97 5.13
N LEU A 254 -9.19 17.48 4.07
CA LEU A 254 -7.95 16.96 3.54
C LEU A 254 -6.76 17.52 4.32
N THR A 255 -5.80 16.66 4.65
CA THR A 255 -4.53 17.09 5.24
C THR A 255 -3.39 16.71 4.31
N LEU A 256 -2.55 17.69 3.95
CA LEU A 256 -1.42 17.54 3.03
C LEU A 256 -0.12 17.85 3.75
N ASP A 257 1.01 17.43 3.20
CA ASP A 257 2.30 17.96 3.61
C ASP A 257 2.47 19.43 3.21
N ASN A 258 3.41 20.13 3.85
CA ASN A 258 3.64 21.57 3.63
C ASN A 258 4.17 21.90 2.23
N ALA A 259 4.77 20.93 1.52
CA ALA A 259 5.31 21.12 0.17
C ALA A 259 4.27 20.85 -0.92
N PHE A 260 3.17 20.20 -0.58
CA PHE A 260 2.07 19.90 -1.52
C PHE A 260 1.15 21.12 -1.68
N GLY A 261 1.65 22.15 -2.34
CA GLY A 261 0.92 23.40 -2.51
C GLY A 261 -0.07 23.39 -3.68
N GLU A 262 -0.89 24.46 -3.74
CA GLU A 262 -1.97 24.59 -4.74
C GLU A 262 -1.45 24.55 -6.19
N SER A 263 -0.28 25.11 -6.45
CA SER A 263 0.32 25.11 -7.80
C SER A 263 0.60 23.69 -8.29
N LEU A 264 1.08 22.83 -7.40
CA LEU A 264 1.30 21.42 -7.70
C LEU A 264 -0.03 20.69 -7.94
N MET A 265 -1.04 20.91 -7.09
CA MET A 265 -2.37 20.33 -7.27
C MET A 265 -2.97 20.68 -8.64
N VAL A 266 -2.91 21.95 -9.04
CA VAL A 266 -3.40 22.40 -10.35
C VAL A 266 -2.58 21.82 -11.50
N HIS A 267 -1.25 21.74 -11.34
CA HIS A 267 -0.38 21.12 -12.34
C HIS A 267 -0.74 19.65 -12.54
N LEU A 268 -0.83 18.88 -11.48
CA LEU A 268 -1.19 17.45 -11.51
C LEU A 268 -2.59 17.24 -12.09
N ALA A 269 -3.58 18.02 -11.66
CA ALA A 269 -4.94 17.96 -12.21
C ALA A 269 -4.95 18.18 -13.73
N ARG A 270 -4.15 19.10 -14.24
CA ARG A 270 -4.04 19.38 -15.68
C ARG A 270 -3.33 18.25 -16.44
N VAL A 271 -2.19 17.77 -15.94
CA VAL A 271 -1.39 16.71 -16.59
C VAL A 271 -2.20 15.42 -16.67
N PHE A 272 -2.89 15.06 -15.59
CA PHE A 272 -3.60 13.80 -15.48
C PHE A 272 -5.10 13.87 -15.81
N SER A 273 -5.61 15.00 -16.29
CA SER A 273 -7.02 15.19 -16.67
C SER A 273 -7.54 14.17 -17.69
N ASN A 274 -6.66 13.66 -18.55
CA ASN A 274 -7.02 12.72 -19.63
C ASN A 274 -6.64 11.27 -19.33
N VAL A 275 -6.16 10.96 -18.12
CA VAL A 275 -5.80 9.59 -17.76
C VAL A 275 -7.05 8.71 -17.68
N SER A 276 -7.04 7.62 -18.46
CA SER A 276 -8.10 6.61 -18.39
C SER A 276 -7.95 5.78 -17.11
N ILE A 277 -8.71 6.14 -16.09
CA ILE A 277 -8.63 5.58 -14.73
C ILE A 277 -8.90 4.07 -14.72
N GLY A 278 -9.72 3.56 -15.65
CA GLY A 278 -9.95 2.11 -15.78
C GLY A 278 -8.71 1.30 -16.13
N ASN A 279 -7.67 1.93 -16.64
CA ASN A 279 -6.41 1.29 -17.05
C ASN A 279 -5.25 1.55 -16.08
N VAL A 280 -5.48 2.24 -14.97
CA VAL A 280 -4.45 2.47 -13.95
C VAL A 280 -4.09 1.15 -13.28
N PRO A 281 -2.83 0.69 -13.36
CA PRO A 281 -2.38 -0.50 -12.64
C PRO A 281 -2.54 -0.29 -11.15
N GLN A 282 -3.20 -1.26 -10.49
CA GLN A 282 -3.41 -1.26 -9.04
C GLN A 282 -2.83 -2.57 -8.50
N LEU A 283 -1.73 -2.50 -7.78
CA LEU A 283 -1.07 -3.64 -7.18
C LEU A 283 -1.25 -3.62 -5.67
N THR A 284 -1.28 -4.81 -5.07
CA THR A 284 -1.11 -5.00 -3.63
C THR A 284 0.29 -5.54 -3.39
N TYR A 285 1.03 -5.00 -2.43
CA TYR A 285 2.33 -5.52 -2.06
C TYR A 285 2.20 -6.99 -1.66
N PRO A 286 3.01 -7.90 -2.25
CA PRO A 286 2.91 -9.33 -2.00
C PRO A 286 3.28 -9.70 -0.57
N VAL A 287 2.36 -10.40 0.09
CA VAL A 287 2.53 -10.84 1.48
C VAL A 287 2.11 -12.28 1.66
N THR A 288 2.61 -12.92 2.73
CA THR A 288 2.12 -14.18 3.24
C THR A 288 1.43 -13.95 4.58
N LEU A 289 0.28 -14.60 4.78
CA LEU A 289 -0.48 -14.53 6.02
C LEU A 289 0.08 -15.54 7.03
N VAL A 290 0.21 -15.12 8.27
CA VAL A 290 0.51 -16.01 9.38
C VAL A 290 -0.78 -16.20 10.19
N GLU A 291 -1.52 -17.25 9.87
CA GLU A 291 -2.80 -17.62 10.51
C GLU A 291 -2.60 -18.37 11.84
N THR A 292 -1.69 -17.96 12.69
CA THR A 292 -1.51 -18.64 13.98
C THR A 292 -2.33 -18.02 15.11
N GLY A 293 -3.17 -17.04 14.79
CA GLY A 293 -4.06 -16.37 15.75
C GLY A 293 -3.38 -15.42 16.71
N SER A 294 -2.04 -15.45 16.84
CA SER A 294 -1.27 -14.39 17.49
C SER A 294 0.22 -14.58 17.29
N TYR A 295 0.80 -13.73 16.48
CA TYR A 295 2.24 -13.67 16.29
C TYR A 295 2.92 -13.15 17.57
N LEU A 296 3.88 -13.93 18.07
CA LEU A 296 4.67 -13.56 19.25
C LEU A 296 6.07 -13.10 18.83
N TYR A 297 6.36 -11.84 19.06
CA TYR A 297 7.68 -11.27 18.79
C TYR A 297 8.24 -10.58 20.04
N LYS A 298 9.43 -10.97 20.47
CA LYS A 298 10.11 -10.45 21.68
C LYS A 298 9.23 -10.41 22.95
N GLY A 299 8.33 -11.40 23.09
CA GLY A 299 7.44 -11.52 24.24
C GLY A 299 6.12 -10.76 24.17
N TYR A 300 5.85 -10.05 23.06
CA TYR A 300 4.61 -9.33 22.82
C TYR A 300 3.78 -10.01 21.72
N TYR A 301 2.46 -10.01 21.89
CA TYR A 301 1.51 -10.54 20.91
C TYR A 301 1.02 -9.45 19.96
N TYR A 302 1.10 -9.71 18.66
CA TYR A 302 0.71 -8.76 17.61
C TYR A 302 -0.58 -9.17 16.87
N GLY A 303 -1.23 -10.27 17.27
CA GLY A 303 -2.38 -10.81 16.54
C GLY A 303 -1.97 -11.41 15.19
N ASP A 304 -2.89 -11.40 14.24
CA ASP A 304 -2.60 -11.81 12.88
C ASP A 304 -1.67 -10.78 12.22
N VAL A 305 -0.59 -11.24 11.61
CA VAL A 305 0.38 -10.41 10.89
C VAL A 305 0.58 -10.95 9.49
N GLU A 306 1.07 -10.09 8.63
CA GLU A 306 1.49 -10.41 7.28
C GLU A 306 2.99 -10.20 7.14
N PHE A 307 3.68 -11.05 6.36
CA PHE A 307 5.09 -10.88 6.06
C PHE A 307 5.29 -10.63 4.57
N PRO A 308 6.28 -9.81 4.19
CA PRO A 308 6.62 -9.56 2.79
C PRO A 308 7.09 -10.86 2.10
N VAL A 309 6.85 -10.98 0.81
CA VAL A 309 7.30 -12.12 0.02
C VAL A 309 8.27 -11.66 -1.06
N GLN A 310 9.54 -12.06 -0.94
CA GLN A 310 10.55 -11.77 -1.94
C GLN A 310 10.76 -12.97 -2.89
N PRO A 311 11.14 -12.72 -4.14
CA PRO A 311 11.45 -11.43 -4.78
C PRO A 311 10.25 -10.72 -5.42
N THR A 312 9.03 -11.20 -5.17
CA THR A 312 7.82 -10.62 -5.78
C THR A 312 7.52 -9.22 -5.24
N GLY A 313 7.84 -8.95 -3.96
CA GLY A 313 7.70 -7.63 -3.34
C GLY A 313 8.53 -6.57 -4.06
N VAL A 314 9.82 -6.80 -4.20
CA VAL A 314 10.72 -5.91 -4.95
C VAL A 314 10.25 -5.73 -6.40
N SER A 315 9.79 -6.82 -7.05
CA SER A 315 9.29 -6.74 -8.43
C SER A 315 8.02 -5.89 -8.54
N ALA A 316 7.15 -5.92 -7.53
CA ALA A 316 5.96 -5.06 -7.48
C ALA A 316 6.35 -3.58 -7.33
N VAL A 317 7.31 -3.28 -6.45
CA VAL A 317 7.85 -1.92 -6.28
C VAL A 317 8.47 -1.42 -7.59
N ASP A 318 9.38 -2.19 -8.19
CA ASP A 318 10.01 -1.82 -9.48
C ASP A 318 8.97 -1.52 -10.56
N SER A 319 7.92 -2.37 -10.64
CA SER A 319 6.85 -2.22 -11.63
C SER A 319 6.03 -0.95 -11.45
N ILE A 320 5.71 -0.61 -10.20
CA ILE A 320 4.93 0.59 -9.89
C ILE A 320 5.73 1.87 -10.11
N LEU A 321 6.99 1.88 -9.66
CA LEU A 321 7.87 3.03 -9.80
C LEU A 321 8.44 3.19 -11.23
N GLY A 322 8.21 2.22 -12.13
CA GLY A 322 8.82 2.23 -13.46
C GLY A 322 10.35 2.09 -13.42
N VAL A 323 10.91 1.58 -12.34
CA VAL A 323 12.36 1.43 -12.15
C VAL A 323 12.85 0.15 -12.80
N ALA A 324 13.97 0.22 -13.50
CA ALA A 324 14.58 -0.94 -14.11
C ALA A 324 15.14 -1.89 -13.03
N LYS A 325 15.06 -3.20 -13.29
CA LYS A 325 15.61 -4.21 -12.37
C LYS A 325 17.13 -3.96 -12.12
N GLY A 326 17.52 -3.96 -10.86
CA GLY A 326 18.90 -3.74 -10.45
C GLY A 326 19.33 -2.26 -10.43
N VAL A 327 18.37 -1.36 -10.37
CA VAL A 327 18.56 0.08 -10.19
C VAL A 327 18.01 0.50 -8.83
N ASN A 328 18.73 1.37 -8.14
CA ASN A 328 18.27 1.93 -6.87
C ASN A 328 17.14 2.95 -7.12
N SER A 329 16.04 2.81 -6.42
CA SER A 329 14.81 3.59 -6.60
C SER A 329 14.95 5.08 -6.23
N PHE A 330 15.89 5.44 -5.34
CA PHE A 330 16.13 6.82 -4.92
C PHE A 330 17.06 7.58 -5.86
N THR A 331 18.08 6.89 -6.39
CA THR A 331 19.16 7.56 -7.13
C THR A 331 19.14 7.30 -8.62
N GLY A 332 18.39 6.30 -9.08
CA GLY A 332 18.44 5.85 -10.47
C GLY A 332 19.78 5.19 -10.87
N ALA A 333 20.69 5.00 -9.93
CA ALA A 333 21.99 4.38 -10.19
C ALA A 333 21.89 2.84 -10.16
N ALA A 334 22.77 2.17 -10.88
CA ALA A 334 22.86 0.71 -10.79
C ALA A 334 23.24 0.27 -9.38
N LEU A 335 22.59 -0.80 -8.89
CA LEU A 335 22.91 -1.39 -7.59
C LEU A 335 24.34 -1.93 -7.58
N PRO A 336 25.02 -1.95 -6.42
CA PRO A 336 26.40 -2.42 -6.31
C PRO A 336 26.50 -3.91 -6.66
N ALA A 337 27.59 -4.29 -7.33
CA ALA A 337 27.84 -5.68 -7.67
C ALA A 337 27.99 -6.53 -6.39
N PRO A 338 27.46 -7.77 -6.33
CA PRO A 338 27.52 -8.63 -5.14
C PRO A 338 28.92 -8.75 -4.52
N LYS A 339 29.96 -8.84 -5.34
CA LYS A 339 31.38 -8.94 -4.90
C LYS A 339 31.89 -7.73 -4.11
N SER A 340 31.22 -6.59 -4.18
CA SER A 340 31.57 -5.40 -3.40
C SER A 340 30.78 -5.29 -2.10
N ILE A 341 29.82 -6.19 -1.84
CA ILE A 341 28.95 -6.14 -0.67
C ILE A 341 29.45 -7.13 0.37
N HIS A 342 29.84 -6.60 1.52
CA HIS A 342 30.21 -7.39 2.70
C HIS A 342 28.96 -7.62 3.55
N VAL A 343 28.56 -8.90 3.71
CA VAL A 343 27.35 -9.32 4.41
C VAL A 343 27.71 -10.11 5.66
N ALA A 344 27.25 -9.67 6.83
CA ALA A 344 27.30 -10.46 8.05
C ALA A 344 26.00 -11.24 8.20
N ILE A 345 26.06 -12.49 8.63
CA ILE A 345 24.91 -13.36 8.80
C ILE A 345 24.76 -13.77 10.26
N GLU A 346 23.64 -13.43 10.86
CA GLU A 346 23.24 -13.86 12.19
C GLU A 346 22.03 -14.80 12.13
N ASN A 347 22.06 -15.83 12.92
CA ASN A 347 20.95 -16.78 13.01
C ASN A 347 19.87 -16.27 13.98
N GLY A 348 18.73 -15.87 13.47
CA GLY A 348 17.52 -15.53 14.22
C GLY A 348 16.44 -16.61 14.15
N SER A 349 16.58 -17.58 13.25
CA SER A 349 15.58 -18.64 13.02
C SER A 349 15.52 -19.70 14.13
N GLY A 350 16.59 -19.84 14.92
CA GLY A 350 16.75 -20.94 15.86
C GLY A 350 17.03 -22.31 15.20
N VAL A 351 17.16 -22.35 13.88
CA VAL A 351 17.49 -23.57 13.13
C VAL A 351 19.01 -23.77 13.13
N ALA A 352 19.47 -24.95 13.46
CA ALA A 352 20.90 -25.23 13.52
C ALA A 352 21.61 -25.00 12.16
N ASN A 353 22.77 -24.34 12.20
CA ASN A 353 23.62 -24.04 11.05
C ASN A 353 22.96 -23.12 9.98
N GLU A 354 21.88 -22.39 10.31
CA GLU A 354 21.21 -21.51 9.34
C GLU A 354 22.11 -20.40 8.84
N ALA A 355 22.81 -19.71 9.73
CA ALA A 355 23.79 -18.69 9.33
C ALA A 355 24.88 -19.22 8.39
N GLN A 356 25.35 -20.45 8.63
CA GLN A 356 26.35 -21.07 7.76
C GLN A 356 25.78 -21.41 6.38
N ARG A 357 24.57 -21.95 6.32
CA ARG A 357 23.87 -22.22 5.04
C ARG A 357 23.66 -20.94 4.24
N THR A 358 23.17 -19.91 4.91
CA THR A 358 22.94 -18.58 4.30
C THR A 358 24.24 -17.96 3.80
N THR A 359 25.32 -18.04 4.59
CA THR A 359 26.65 -17.57 4.19
C THR A 359 27.11 -18.26 2.93
N SER A 360 26.98 -19.59 2.86
CA SER A 360 27.38 -20.37 1.69
C SER A 360 26.54 -20.00 0.45
N ALA A 361 25.22 -19.87 0.61
CA ALA A 361 24.32 -19.51 -0.48
C ALA A 361 24.63 -18.12 -1.05
N LEU A 362 24.77 -17.10 -0.19
CA LEU A 362 25.15 -15.75 -0.63
C LEU A 362 26.56 -15.72 -1.25
N GLY A 363 27.49 -16.51 -0.73
CA GLY A 363 28.81 -16.67 -1.33
C GLY A 363 28.75 -17.23 -2.77
N HIS A 364 27.88 -18.20 -3.03
CA HIS A 364 27.63 -18.71 -4.40
C HIS A 364 27.00 -17.67 -5.33
N LEU A 365 26.23 -16.72 -4.79
CA LEU A 365 25.68 -15.57 -5.52
C LEU A 365 26.69 -14.43 -5.70
N GLY A 366 27.91 -14.60 -5.19
CA GLY A 366 29.02 -13.67 -5.37
C GLY A 366 29.20 -12.63 -4.27
N PHE A 367 28.43 -12.68 -3.19
CA PHE A 367 28.61 -11.77 -2.05
C PHE A 367 29.81 -12.16 -1.19
N VAL A 368 30.38 -11.16 -0.50
CA VAL A 368 31.41 -11.39 0.51
C VAL A 368 30.73 -11.64 1.86
N ALA A 369 30.23 -12.86 2.03
CA ALA A 369 29.42 -13.22 3.20
C ALA A 369 30.26 -13.91 4.30
N ARG A 370 29.91 -13.64 5.57
CA ARG A 370 30.52 -14.28 6.75
C ARG A 370 29.50 -14.57 7.84
N VAL A 371 29.69 -15.63 8.58
CA VAL A 371 28.93 -15.91 9.80
C VAL A 371 29.30 -14.89 10.88
N ALA A 372 28.32 -14.28 11.53
CA ALA A 372 28.51 -13.35 12.64
C ALA A 372 28.02 -13.94 13.99
N GLY A 373 27.23 -15.00 13.96
CA GLY A 373 26.76 -15.68 15.17
C GLY A 373 25.26 -15.90 15.22
N ASN A 374 24.72 -15.84 16.42
CA ASN A 374 23.28 -15.89 16.66
C ASN A 374 22.83 -14.58 17.31
N VAL A 375 21.60 -14.13 17.01
CA VAL A 375 20.98 -13.05 17.79
C VAL A 375 20.68 -13.49 19.20
N THR A 376 20.66 -12.54 20.15
CA THR A 376 20.38 -12.83 21.56
C THR A 376 19.14 -12.02 21.99
N PRO A 377 18.12 -12.65 22.58
CA PRO A 377 17.94 -14.11 22.76
C PRO A 377 17.69 -14.81 21.42
N VAL A 378 18.15 -16.05 21.30
CA VAL A 378 17.82 -16.89 20.14
C VAL A 378 16.33 -17.18 20.19
N GLY A 379 15.56 -16.60 19.27
CA GLY A 379 14.12 -16.78 19.13
C GLY A 379 13.80 -17.39 17.76
N ARG A 380 12.65 -18.06 17.65
CA ARG A 380 12.11 -18.38 16.31
C ARG A 380 11.52 -17.10 15.74
N VAL A 381 12.26 -16.45 14.88
CA VAL A 381 11.77 -15.33 14.07
C VAL A 381 11.38 -15.92 12.72
N GLU A 382 10.19 -15.63 12.22
CA GLU A 382 9.71 -16.17 10.94
C GLU A 382 10.26 -15.35 9.77
N GLU A 383 10.36 -14.05 9.96
CA GLU A 383 10.84 -13.10 8.98
C GLU A 383 12.36 -12.94 9.00
N THR A 384 12.96 -12.82 7.83
CA THR A 384 14.37 -12.45 7.67
C THR A 384 14.48 -10.94 7.53
N VAL A 385 15.32 -10.31 8.36
CA VAL A 385 15.56 -8.87 8.29
C VAL A 385 16.98 -8.57 7.81
N ILE A 386 17.08 -7.69 6.82
CA ILE A 386 18.35 -7.18 6.29
C ILE A 386 18.61 -5.80 6.91
N TRP A 387 19.34 -5.78 8.01
CA TRP A 387 19.71 -4.54 8.66
C TRP A 387 20.78 -3.81 7.87
N TYR A 388 20.58 -2.52 7.61
CA TYR A 388 21.55 -1.65 7.00
C TYR A 388 21.73 -0.36 7.81
N GLY A 389 22.87 0.30 7.57
CA GLY A 389 23.25 1.53 8.23
C GLY A 389 24.01 2.45 7.28
N GLY A 390 24.38 3.57 7.81
CA GLY A 390 25.10 4.61 7.08
C GLY A 390 24.81 5.92 7.77
N PRO A 391 25.24 7.07 7.23
CA PRO A 391 24.76 8.33 7.72
C PRO A 391 23.24 8.33 7.59
N PRO A 392 22.49 8.80 8.64
CA PRO A 392 21.06 8.93 8.54
C PRO A 392 20.74 9.75 7.29
N PRO A 393 19.66 9.44 6.57
CA PRO A 393 19.27 10.22 5.43
C PRO A 393 19.19 11.69 5.88
N PRO A 394 19.82 12.62 5.16
CA PRO A 394 19.66 14.02 5.45
C PRO A 394 18.18 14.35 5.30
N THR A 395 17.69 15.23 6.12
CA THR A 395 16.29 15.67 6.17
C THR A 395 15.75 16.22 4.84
N HIS A 396 16.58 16.30 3.82
CA HIS A 396 16.24 16.70 2.44
C HIS A 396 17.13 15.93 1.43
N GLY A 397 16.58 14.90 0.85
CA GLY A 397 16.82 14.54 -0.55
C GLY A 397 18.09 13.81 -0.94
N ASP A 398 18.96 13.33 -0.06
CA ASP A 398 20.17 12.64 -0.49
C ASP A 398 20.31 11.23 0.15
N TRP A 399 19.50 10.28 -0.35
CA TRP A 399 19.62 8.85 -0.01
C TRP A 399 20.83 8.20 -0.71
N LYS A 400 22.02 8.72 -0.47
CA LYS A 400 23.28 8.15 -0.96
C LYS A 400 23.84 7.10 -0.01
N SER A 401 22.99 6.38 0.71
CA SER A 401 23.46 5.35 1.62
C SER A 401 23.92 4.13 0.82
N ALA A 402 25.22 3.86 0.84
CA ALA A 402 25.78 2.61 0.32
C ALA A 402 25.16 1.37 1.01
N GLY A 403 24.69 1.55 2.26
CA GLY A 403 23.99 0.54 3.03
C GLY A 403 22.63 0.19 2.43
N LEU A 404 21.81 1.18 2.07
CA LEU A 404 20.51 0.94 1.43
C LEU A 404 20.67 0.20 0.10
N ALA A 405 21.53 0.69 -0.79
CA ALA A 405 21.73 0.06 -2.08
C ALA A 405 22.30 -1.39 -1.95
N ALA A 406 23.13 -1.64 -0.92
CA ALA A 406 23.60 -2.98 -0.62
C ALA A 406 22.47 -3.87 -0.07
N ALA A 407 21.58 -3.34 0.79
CA ALA A 407 20.43 -4.07 1.30
C ALA A 407 19.45 -4.44 0.19
N GLU A 408 19.10 -3.51 -0.71
CA GLU A 408 18.28 -3.79 -1.90
C GLU A 408 18.88 -4.90 -2.77
N GLN A 409 20.20 -4.89 -2.98
CA GLN A 409 20.87 -5.94 -3.77
C GLN A 409 20.81 -7.29 -3.08
N VAL A 410 20.95 -7.35 -1.75
CA VAL A 410 20.84 -8.58 -0.97
C VAL A 410 19.39 -9.06 -0.95
N GLU A 411 18.41 -8.19 -0.74
CA GLU A 411 16.99 -8.52 -0.72
C GLU A 411 16.54 -9.18 -2.03
N ARG A 412 16.99 -8.67 -3.18
CA ARG A 412 16.70 -9.24 -4.51
C ARG A 412 17.29 -10.64 -4.73
N SER A 413 18.18 -11.07 -3.86
CA SER A 413 18.88 -12.36 -3.93
C SER A 413 18.31 -13.40 -2.96
N LEU A 414 17.36 -13.01 -2.12
CA LEU A 414 16.71 -13.85 -1.13
C LEU A 414 15.26 -14.13 -1.53
N GLU A 415 14.69 -15.22 -1.03
CA GLU A 415 13.31 -15.62 -1.26
C GLU A 415 12.60 -15.89 0.07
N GLY A 416 11.28 -15.67 0.08
CA GLY A 416 10.44 -15.88 1.25
C GLY A 416 10.15 -14.60 2.02
N PRO A 417 9.83 -14.66 3.31
CA PRO A 417 9.54 -13.50 4.15
C PRO A 417 10.83 -12.75 4.50
N VAL A 418 11.16 -11.79 3.64
CA VAL A 418 12.40 -10.98 3.75
C VAL A 418 12.06 -9.51 3.61
N ILE A 419 12.60 -8.68 4.52
CA ILE A 419 12.45 -7.23 4.51
C ILE A 419 13.76 -6.55 4.87
N MET A 420 13.94 -5.30 4.45
CA MET A 420 15.03 -4.45 4.90
C MET A 420 14.63 -3.71 6.18
N GLY A 421 15.62 -3.20 6.92
CA GLY A 421 15.40 -2.31 8.05
C GLY A 421 16.60 -1.41 8.29
N TYR A 422 16.35 -0.15 8.56
CA TYR A 422 17.40 0.80 8.89
C TYR A 422 17.71 0.77 10.38
N ASN A 423 18.88 0.29 10.74
CA ASN A 423 19.43 0.45 12.09
C ASN A 423 20.95 0.28 12.08
N PRO A 424 21.73 1.39 12.11
CA PRO A 424 23.18 1.30 12.08
C PRO A 424 23.81 0.55 13.26
N HIS A 425 23.10 0.47 14.41
CA HIS A 425 23.58 -0.26 15.59
C HIS A 425 23.45 -1.78 15.45
N LEU A 426 22.62 -2.27 14.53
CA LEU A 426 22.43 -3.69 14.25
C LEU A 426 23.28 -4.17 13.07
N VAL A 427 24.04 -3.27 12.44
CA VAL A 427 25.00 -3.65 11.40
C VAL A 427 26.30 -4.07 12.06
N VAL A 428 26.70 -5.34 11.84
CA VAL A 428 27.93 -5.90 12.41
C VAL A 428 29.14 -5.17 11.82
N PRO A 429 30.08 -4.68 12.65
CA PRO A 429 31.26 -3.96 12.21
C PRO A 429 32.04 -4.66 11.09
N GLY A 430 32.43 -3.89 10.05
CA GLY A 430 33.11 -4.41 8.87
C GLY A 430 32.20 -5.04 7.83
N SER A 431 30.89 -4.90 7.96
CA SER A 431 29.88 -5.28 6.96
C SER A 431 29.12 -4.06 6.50
N LEU A 432 28.54 -4.09 5.30
CA LEU A 432 27.62 -3.07 4.81
C LEU A 432 26.18 -3.37 5.29
N VAL A 433 25.87 -4.66 5.40
CA VAL A 433 24.57 -5.14 5.84
C VAL A 433 24.73 -6.34 6.78
N THR A 434 23.72 -6.54 7.64
CA THR A 434 23.61 -7.73 8.48
C THR A 434 22.27 -8.42 8.19
N VAL A 435 22.32 -9.68 7.79
CA VAL A 435 21.12 -10.50 7.58
C VAL A 435 20.86 -11.31 8.84
N VAL A 436 19.73 -11.04 9.48
CA VAL A 436 19.20 -11.86 10.59
C VAL A 436 18.20 -12.85 9.99
N THR A 437 18.56 -14.13 9.93
CA THR A 437 17.76 -15.15 9.23
C THR A 437 16.50 -15.51 9.99
N GLY A 438 15.37 -15.57 9.28
CA GLY A 438 14.10 -16.12 9.74
C GLY A 438 13.89 -17.59 9.31
N THR A 439 12.86 -18.23 9.86
CA THR A 439 12.54 -19.65 9.56
C THR A 439 12.03 -19.89 8.14
N GLY A 440 11.48 -18.84 7.48
CA GLY A 440 10.92 -18.92 6.13
C GLY A 440 11.91 -18.60 5.01
N LEU A 441 13.19 -18.37 5.30
CA LEU A 441 14.20 -17.99 4.32
C LEU A 441 14.46 -19.12 3.34
N THR A 442 14.42 -18.80 2.05
CA THR A 442 14.85 -19.65 0.93
C THR A 442 15.77 -18.88 -0.03
N PHE A 443 16.33 -19.56 -1.00
CA PHE A 443 17.28 -18.94 -1.93
C PHE A 443 16.85 -19.17 -3.36
N ALA A 444 16.98 -18.14 -4.19
CA ALA A 444 16.81 -18.29 -5.62
C ALA A 444 17.78 -19.35 -6.16
N PRO A 445 17.34 -20.27 -7.04
CA PRO A 445 18.23 -21.22 -7.66
C PRO A 445 19.32 -20.46 -8.43
N ALA A 446 20.59 -20.83 -8.20
CA ALA A 446 21.69 -20.23 -8.92
C ALA A 446 21.42 -20.30 -10.43
N GLN A 447 21.37 -19.16 -11.09
CA GLN A 447 21.21 -19.12 -12.55
C GLN A 447 22.45 -19.79 -13.15
N SER A 448 22.30 -21.04 -13.61
CA SER A 448 23.32 -21.65 -14.47
C SER A 448 23.44 -20.79 -15.72
N SER A 449 24.60 -20.20 -15.93
CA SER A 449 24.94 -19.47 -17.14
C SER A 449 25.03 -20.47 -18.32
N THR A 450 23.89 -20.84 -18.85
CA THR A 450 23.79 -21.55 -20.12
C THR A 450 23.77 -20.50 -21.22
N SER A 451 24.86 -20.45 -21.99
CA SER A 451 24.96 -19.74 -23.27
C SER A 451 23.67 -19.93 -24.07
N SER A 452 23.00 -18.83 -24.40
CA SER A 452 21.79 -18.80 -25.21
C SER A 452 22.06 -19.30 -26.62
N THR A 453 21.67 -20.55 -26.88
CA THR A 453 21.40 -21.02 -28.24
C THR A 453 19.94 -20.64 -28.54
N THR A 454 19.80 -19.70 -29.46
CA THR A 454 18.50 -19.21 -29.96
C THR A 454 17.73 -20.36 -30.62
N THR A 455 16.78 -20.94 -29.90
CA THR A 455 15.76 -21.80 -30.51
C THR A 455 14.44 -21.06 -30.44
N SER A 456 13.94 -20.70 -31.63
CA SER A 456 12.65 -20.08 -31.86
C SER A 456 11.55 -20.96 -31.32
N VAL A 457 10.94 -20.58 -30.20
CA VAL A 457 9.76 -21.24 -29.66
C VAL A 457 8.50 -20.48 -30.10
N LYS A 458 7.69 -21.20 -30.85
CA LYS A 458 6.34 -20.82 -31.29
C LYS A 458 5.50 -20.35 -30.10
N LYS A 459 4.94 -19.16 -30.22
CA LYS A 459 4.04 -18.53 -29.27
C LYS A 459 2.74 -19.34 -29.15
N THR A 460 2.64 -20.16 -28.11
CA THR A 460 1.36 -20.75 -27.68
C THR A 460 0.83 -19.89 -26.54
N THR A 461 -0.29 -19.25 -26.78
CA THR A 461 -1.07 -18.51 -25.78
C THR A 461 -1.55 -19.48 -24.71
N PRO A 462 -1.23 -19.28 -23.42
CA PRO A 462 -1.84 -20.10 -22.38
C PRO A 462 -3.31 -19.71 -22.24
N THR A 463 -4.18 -20.62 -22.57
CA THR A 463 -5.60 -20.53 -22.23
C THR A 463 -5.73 -20.65 -20.73
N LEU A 464 -6.13 -19.57 -20.08
CA LEU A 464 -6.42 -19.53 -18.65
C LEU A 464 -7.68 -20.38 -18.42
N THR A 465 -7.50 -21.59 -17.95
CA THR A 465 -8.64 -22.42 -17.51
C THR A 465 -9.09 -21.85 -16.16
N THR A 466 -10.21 -21.14 -16.18
CA THR A 466 -10.90 -20.66 -14.99
C THR A 466 -11.45 -21.87 -14.24
N THR A 467 -10.69 -22.39 -13.30
CA THR A 467 -11.22 -23.36 -12.34
C THR A 467 -11.95 -22.58 -11.27
N THR A 468 -13.25 -22.51 -11.36
CA THR A 468 -14.12 -22.07 -10.27
C THR A 468 -14.07 -23.09 -9.15
N LEU A 469 -13.17 -22.90 -8.21
CA LEU A 469 -13.17 -23.62 -6.95
C LEU A 469 -13.82 -22.73 -5.89
N TYR A 470 -15.17 -22.74 -5.86
CA TYR A 470 -15.91 -22.49 -4.65
C TYR A 470 -15.94 -23.81 -3.88
N ASP A 471 -15.08 -23.96 -2.90
CA ASP A 471 -15.14 -25.03 -1.91
C ASP A 471 -15.52 -24.42 -0.56
N PRO A 472 -16.79 -24.54 -0.13
CA PRO A 472 -17.22 -24.08 1.19
C PRO A 472 -16.63 -24.91 2.34
N ALA A 473 -15.99 -26.07 2.05
CA ALA A 473 -15.38 -26.94 3.05
C ALA A 473 -13.91 -26.61 3.35
N GLY A 474 -13.26 -25.73 2.56
CA GLY A 474 -11.85 -25.34 2.71
C GLY A 474 -11.54 -24.38 3.86
N ILE A 475 -12.50 -24.03 4.69
CA ILE A 475 -12.38 -22.98 5.73
C ILE A 475 -11.63 -23.47 6.99
N LYS A 476 -11.22 -24.72 7.10
CA LYS A 476 -10.45 -25.22 8.25
C LYS A 476 -9.14 -25.86 7.81
N GLY A 477 -8.08 -25.10 7.97
CA GLY A 477 -6.73 -25.65 8.17
C GLY A 477 -5.89 -25.87 6.92
N ASN A 478 -5.53 -24.82 6.20
CA ASN A 478 -4.39 -24.88 5.30
C ASN A 478 -3.39 -23.77 5.66
N PRO A 479 -2.21 -24.11 6.20
CA PRO A 479 -1.29 -23.12 6.78
C PRO A 479 -0.44 -22.33 5.78
N LEU A 480 -0.70 -22.38 4.48
CA LEU A 480 0.08 -21.68 3.47
C LEU A 480 -0.80 -21.24 2.30
N PHE A 481 -1.56 -20.18 2.47
CA PHE A 481 -2.02 -19.43 1.31
C PHE A 481 -0.89 -18.51 0.85
N THR A 482 -0.19 -18.92 -0.20
CA THR A 482 0.61 -18.00 -1.00
C THR A 482 -0.37 -16.98 -1.60
N ALA A 483 -0.27 -15.72 -1.19
CA ALA A 483 -1.02 -14.66 -1.85
C ALA A 483 -0.72 -14.73 -3.36
N PRO A 484 -1.72 -14.55 -4.24
CA PRO A 484 -1.46 -14.55 -5.67
C PRO A 484 -0.44 -13.46 -5.96
N THR A 485 0.58 -13.83 -6.73
CA THR A 485 1.58 -12.92 -7.31
C THR A 485 0.91 -11.62 -7.74
N ALA A 486 1.55 -10.47 -7.41
CA ALA A 486 1.07 -9.12 -7.66
C ALA A 486 0.49 -8.95 -9.09
N THR A 487 -0.77 -9.23 -9.21
CA THR A 487 -1.58 -8.93 -10.39
C THR A 487 -2.84 -8.25 -9.89
N ASN A 488 -3.41 -7.36 -10.68
CA ASN A 488 -4.75 -6.84 -10.44
C ASN A 488 -5.63 -8.01 -9.99
N SER A 489 -5.86 -8.14 -8.69
CA SER A 489 -6.67 -9.25 -8.17
C SER A 489 -8.06 -9.06 -8.74
N ALA A 490 -8.45 -9.93 -9.68
CA ALA A 490 -9.80 -9.88 -10.23
C ALA A 490 -10.81 -9.94 -9.07
N PRO A 491 -11.89 -9.16 -9.13
CA PRO A 491 -12.91 -9.18 -8.09
C PRO A 491 -13.39 -10.63 -7.87
N ALA A 492 -13.52 -11.02 -6.61
CA ALA A 492 -14.15 -12.31 -6.29
C ALA A 492 -15.61 -12.33 -6.77
N PRO A 493 -16.22 -13.52 -6.97
CA PRO A 493 -17.61 -13.60 -7.44
C PRO A 493 -18.62 -12.80 -6.60
N TRP A 494 -18.34 -12.62 -5.33
CA TRP A 494 -19.18 -11.88 -4.38
C TRP A 494 -18.79 -10.41 -4.21
N ASP A 495 -17.62 -9.97 -4.73
CA ASP A 495 -17.20 -8.60 -4.58
C ASP A 495 -18.13 -7.63 -5.32
N PRO A 496 -18.39 -6.47 -4.72
CA PRO A 496 -19.08 -5.40 -5.40
C PRO A 496 -18.29 -4.90 -6.61
N ARG A 497 -18.99 -4.44 -7.64
CA ARG A 497 -18.41 -3.96 -8.91
C ARG A 497 -19.25 -2.82 -9.49
N ALA A 498 -18.80 -2.20 -10.58
CA ALA A 498 -19.57 -1.16 -11.24
C ALA A 498 -20.96 -1.64 -11.66
N CYS A 499 -21.96 -0.77 -11.58
CA CYS A 499 -23.28 -1.01 -12.19
C CYS A 499 -23.21 -0.75 -13.70
N ASN A 500 -23.98 -1.52 -14.49
CA ASN A 500 -24.20 -1.21 -15.91
C ASN A 500 -24.95 0.12 -16.10
N ALA A 501 -25.01 0.61 -17.33
CA ALA A 501 -25.64 1.89 -17.65
C ALA A 501 -27.13 1.96 -17.27
N THR A 502 -27.84 0.83 -17.24
CA THR A 502 -29.26 0.76 -16.83
C THR A 502 -29.42 0.70 -15.31
N GLY A 503 -28.34 0.50 -14.53
CA GLY A 503 -28.38 0.35 -13.08
C GLY A 503 -29.01 -0.95 -12.60
N SER A 504 -29.19 -1.94 -13.47
CA SER A 504 -29.91 -3.20 -13.18
C SER A 504 -29.00 -4.41 -12.97
N GLY A 505 -27.69 -4.30 -13.29
CA GLY A 505 -26.72 -5.38 -13.21
C GLY A 505 -25.28 -4.87 -13.18
N PRO A 506 -24.29 -5.77 -13.24
CA PRO A 506 -22.90 -5.40 -13.35
C PRO A 506 -22.60 -4.76 -14.72
N ALA A 507 -21.58 -3.87 -14.74
CA ALA A 507 -21.06 -3.28 -15.96
C ALA A 507 -20.29 -4.28 -16.82
#